data_793302250623248e136a9c5c26425eaf
#
_entry.id   793302250623248e136a9c5c26425eaf
#
_cell.length_a   1.000
_cell.length_b   1.000
_cell.length_c   1.000
_cell.angle_alpha   90.00
_cell.angle_beta   90.00
_cell.angle_gamma   90.00
#
_symmetry.space_group_name_H-M   'P 1'
#
loop_
_entity.id
_entity.type
_entity.pdbx_description
1 polymer ?
#
loop_
_entity_poly.entity_id
_entity_poly.type
_entity_poly.pdbx_seq_one_letter_code
_entity_poly.pdbx_strand_id
1 'polypeptide(L)'
;MNLQQLEYVVAVDQNRHFAKAAEKCFVTQATLSMMVKKLEEELGIILFDRSKQPVVPTEAGKIVIEQARAVLKETALIKDLSLNLKSGLQGELKIGIIPTLAPYLLPLFLQSFLKNYPSIKLKIQEQTTDQLLLQLSSEKIDVAIMATPLNDKNFKERHLFYEEFKVFVSSTDKNLKKKYLLPEDIDINKLWLLEEGHCLRSQALNLCELQKQQARAHNLDYETGSIESLLKITEMNEGITIVPELATLNFNTSFREKLRNFKPPVPVREISLVTYRHFIKEKLLELLEKEIRLGVKPFIHHKKDSHVIGI
;
A
#
# COMPACT_ATOMS: atom_id res chain seq x y z
N MET A 1 -1.43 -36.24 6.75
CA MET A 1 -1.27 -34.88 6.23
C MET A 1 0.20 -34.61 5.93
N ASN A 2 0.53 -33.98 4.78
CA ASN A 2 1.89 -33.57 4.42
C ASN A 2 1.88 -32.18 3.73
N LEU A 3 3.06 -31.57 3.58
CA LEU A 3 3.20 -30.22 3.00
C LEU A 3 2.68 -30.13 1.57
N GLN A 4 2.88 -31.17 0.77
CA GLN A 4 2.42 -31.20 -0.62
C GLN A 4 0.89 -31.15 -0.74
N GLN A 5 0.16 -31.80 0.18
CA GLN A 5 -1.30 -31.69 0.24
C GLN A 5 -1.74 -30.26 0.59
N LEU A 6 -1.03 -29.59 1.50
CA LEU A 6 -1.30 -28.18 1.83
C LEU A 6 -1.03 -27.26 0.64
N GLU A 7 0.06 -27.48 -0.11
CA GLU A 7 0.37 -26.75 -1.35
C GLU A 7 -0.77 -26.89 -2.38
N TYR A 8 -1.27 -28.09 -2.57
CA TYR A 8 -2.37 -28.34 -3.52
C TYR A 8 -3.67 -27.66 -3.11
N VAL A 9 -4.02 -27.69 -1.83
CA VAL A 9 -5.20 -27.00 -1.31
C VAL A 9 -5.09 -25.49 -1.53
N VAL A 10 -3.96 -24.88 -1.22
CA VAL A 10 -3.71 -23.45 -1.44
C VAL A 10 -3.75 -23.13 -2.95
N ALA A 11 -3.18 -23.97 -3.81
CA ALA A 11 -3.22 -23.79 -5.26
C ALA A 11 -4.64 -23.84 -5.84
N VAL A 12 -5.50 -24.75 -5.33
CA VAL A 12 -6.91 -24.80 -5.74
C VAL A 12 -7.66 -23.54 -5.32
N ASP A 13 -7.43 -23.06 -4.11
CA ASP A 13 -8.06 -21.82 -3.63
C ASP A 13 -7.67 -20.60 -4.46
N GLN A 14 -6.40 -20.48 -4.82
CA GLN A 14 -5.89 -19.36 -5.63
C GLN A 14 -6.42 -19.37 -7.06
N ASN A 15 -6.55 -20.55 -7.67
CA ASN A 15 -6.94 -20.68 -9.08
C ASN A 15 -8.44 -20.93 -9.27
N ARG A 16 -9.15 -21.29 -8.21
CA ARG A 16 -10.59 -21.64 -8.23
C ARG A 16 -10.96 -22.71 -9.27
N HIS A 17 -9.95 -23.50 -9.67
CA HIS A 17 -10.08 -24.51 -10.71
C HIS A 17 -9.01 -25.61 -10.56
N PHE A 18 -9.42 -26.88 -10.41
CA PHE A 18 -8.51 -28.00 -10.15
C PHE A 18 -7.48 -28.21 -11.27
N ALA A 19 -7.88 -28.12 -12.55
CA ALA A 19 -6.94 -28.33 -13.67
C ALA A 19 -5.87 -27.23 -13.70
N LYS A 20 -6.25 -25.95 -13.56
CA LYS A 20 -5.29 -24.83 -13.51
C LYS A 20 -4.36 -24.90 -12.30
N ALA A 21 -4.87 -25.35 -11.16
CA ALA A 21 -4.06 -25.58 -9.97
C ALA A 21 -3.03 -26.69 -10.20
N ALA A 22 -3.45 -27.79 -10.85
CA ALA A 22 -2.56 -28.91 -11.16
C ALA A 22 -1.43 -28.50 -12.11
N GLU A 23 -1.72 -27.73 -13.16
CA GLU A 23 -0.71 -27.17 -14.07
C GLU A 23 0.34 -26.35 -13.30
N LYS A 24 -0.11 -25.49 -12.37
CA LYS A 24 0.81 -24.68 -11.56
C LYS A 24 1.64 -25.48 -10.56
N CYS A 25 1.12 -26.63 -10.13
CA CYS A 25 1.83 -27.55 -9.25
C CYS A 25 2.65 -28.60 -10.02
N PHE A 26 2.70 -28.54 -11.36
CA PHE A 26 3.42 -29.49 -12.23
C PHE A 26 2.99 -30.95 -12.03
N VAL A 27 1.70 -31.17 -11.84
CA VAL A 27 1.11 -32.51 -11.66
C VAL A 27 -0.14 -32.68 -12.52
N THR A 28 -0.64 -33.93 -12.63
CA THR A 28 -1.94 -34.19 -13.29
C THR A 28 -3.10 -33.73 -12.41
N GLN A 29 -4.21 -33.33 -13.01
CA GLN A 29 -5.44 -33.01 -12.27
C GLN A 29 -5.90 -34.15 -11.40
N ALA A 30 -5.78 -35.38 -11.87
CA ALA A 30 -6.16 -36.60 -11.13
C ALA A 30 -5.33 -36.74 -9.84
N THR A 31 -4.00 -36.54 -9.93
CA THR A 31 -3.10 -36.58 -8.77
C THR A 31 -3.45 -35.50 -7.76
N LEU A 32 -3.61 -34.26 -8.20
CA LEU A 32 -3.95 -33.13 -7.30
C LEU A 32 -5.31 -33.37 -6.62
N SER A 33 -6.34 -33.78 -7.41
CA SER A 33 -7.69 -34.02 -6.88
C SER A 33 -7.70 -35.17 -5.86
N MET A 34 -6.97 -36.26 -6.12
CA MET A 34 -6.83 -37.38 -5.20
C MET A 34 -6.14 -36.99 -3.89
N MET A 35 -5.08 -36.20 -3.97
CA MET A 35 -4.33 -35.72 -2.78
C MET A 35 -5.15 -34.77 -1.92
N VAL A 36 -5.92 -33.87 -2.52
CA VAL A 36 -6.87 -32.99 -1.81
C VAL A 36 -7.97 -33.86 -1.15
N LYS A 37 -8.55 -34.81 -1.88
CA LYS A 37 -9.58 -35.70 -1.32
C LYS A 37 -9.04 -36.50 -0.13
N LYS A 38 -7.82 -37.03 -0.23
CA LYS A 38 -7.18 -37.77 0.87
C LYS A 38 -6.98 -36.88 2.12
N LEU A 39 -6.68 -35.59 1.93
CA LEU A 39 -6.61 -34.65 3.04
C LEU A 39 -8.00 -34.38 3.64
N GLU A 40 -9.03 -34.20 2.80
CA GLU A 40 -10.43 -34.05 3.24
C GLU A 40 -10.90 -35.25 4.08
N GLU A 41 -10.58 -36.46 3.63
CA GLU A 41 -10.87 -37.69 4.35
C GLU A 41 -10.14 -37.81 5.70
N GLU A 42 -8.85 -37.43 5.73
CA GLU A 42 -8.03 -37.45 6.95
C GLU A 42 -8.52 -36.43 7.99
N LEU A 43 -8.96 -35.24 7.53
CA LEU A 43 -9.47 -34.20 8.40
C LEU A 43 -10.96 -34.39 8.76
N GLY A 44 -11.67 -35.29 8.05
CA GLY A 44 -13.10 -35.50 8.23
C GLY A 44 -13.99 -34.33 7.79
N ILE A 45 -13.48 -33.44 6.91
CA ILE A 45 -14.17 -32.24 6.44
C ILE A 45 -13.97 -32.05 4.94
N ILE A 46 -14.98 -31.47 4.28
CA ILE A 46 -14.91 -31.09 2.86
C ILE A 46 -14.34 -29.66 2.80
N LEU A 47 -13.24 -29.49 2.06
CA LEU A 47 -12.56 -28.19 1.92
C LEU A 47 -13.15 -27.35 0.78
N PHE A 48 -13.61 -28.00 -0.30
CA PHE A 48 -14.11 -27.31 -1.49
C PHE A 48 -15.48 -27.79 -1.92
N ASP A 49 -16.38 -26.87 -2.23
CA ASP A 49 -17.62 -27.13 -2.94
C ASP A 49 -17.32 -27.29 -4.44
N ARG A 50 -17.30 -28.54 -4.90
CA ARG A 50 -16.98 -28.90 -6.28
C ARG A 50 -18.19 -28.82 -7.22
N SER A 51 -19.40 -28.59 -6.66
CA SER A 51 -20.62 -28.40 -7.46
C SER A 51 -20.68 -27.04 -8.13
N LYS A 52 -19.91 -26.08 -7.62
CA LYS A 52 -19.85 -24.69 -8.12
C LYS A 52 -18.73 -24.50 -9.13
N GLN A 53 -18.98 -23.64 -10.11
CA GLN A 53 -17.98 -23.15 -11.05
C GLN A 53 -18.04 -21.61 -11.07
N PRO A 54 -16.96 -20.92 -10.63
CA PRO A 54 -15.67 -21.45 -10.15
C PRO A 54 -15.80 -22.20 -8.82
N VAL A 55 -14.91 -23.16 -8.56
CA VAL A 55 -14.82 -23.89 -7.31
C VAL A 55 -14.60 -22.94 -6.14
N VAL A 56 -15.35 -23.11 -5.06
CA VAL A 56 -15.27 -22.25 -3.87
C VAL A 56 -14.94 -23.08 -2.62
N PRO A 57 -14.16 -22.53 -1.67
CA PRO A 57 -13.95 -23.20 -0.39
C PRO A 57 -15.24 -23.19 0.43
N THR A 58 -15.45 -24.24 1.22
CA THR A 58 -16.46 -24.28 2.27
C THR A 58 -16.07 -23.35 3.44
N GLU A 59 -16.97 -23.09 4.38
CA GLU A 59 -16.61 -22.30 5.56
C GLU A 59 -15.48 -22.96 6.39
N ALA A 60 -15.56 -24.28 6.59
CA ALA A 60 -14.48 -25.04 7.21
C ALA A 60 -13.20 -25.01 6.35
N GLY A 61 -13.37 -25.11 5.03
CA GLY A 61 -12.26 -25.02 4.06
C GLY A 61 -11.50 -23.71 4.15
N LYS A 62 -12.17 -22.57 4.30
CA LYS A 62 -11.50 -21.26 4.46
C LYS A 62 -10.55 -21.25 5.64
N ILE A 63 -10.99 -21.76 6.80
CA ILE A 63 -10.18 -21.81 8.04
C ILE A 63 -8.95 -22.70 7.83
N VAL A 64 -9.12 -23.89 7.24
CA VAL A 64 -8.01 -24.82 6.99
C VAL A 64 -7.03 -24.27 5.94
N ILE A 65 -7.54 -23.66 4.88
CA ILE A 65 -6.70 -23.05 3.83
C ILE A 65 -5.85 -21.93 4.42
N GLU A 66 -6.41 -21.11 5.29
CA GLU A 66 -5.67 -20.05 5.96
C GLU A 66 -4.54 -20.61 6.83
N GLN A 67 -4.83 -21.65 7.60
CA GLN A 67 -3.82 -22.34 8.41
C GLN A 67 -2.79 -23.06 7.53
N ALA A 68 -3.19 -23.65 6.41
CA ALA A 68 -2.27 -24.26 5.44
C ALA A 68 -1.27 -23.24 4.88
N ARG A 69 -1.74 -22.03 4.55
CA ARG A 69 -0.86 -20.92 4.13
C ARG A 69 0.17 -20.57 5.21
N ALA A 70 -0.25 -20.52 6.47
CA ALA A 70 0.66 -20.23 7.57
C ALA A 70 1.76 -21.31 7.70
N VAL A 71 1.40 -22.59 7.64
CA VAL A 71 2.37 -23.71 7.71
C VAL A 71 3.35 -23.70 6.54
N LEU A 72 2.87 -23.51 5.32
CA LEU A 72 3.73 -23.45 4.13
C LEU A 72 4.72 -22.29 4.21
N LYS A 73 4.30 -21.18 4.80
CA LYS A 73 5.13 -20.01 5.00
C LYS A 73 6.23 -20.26 6.03
N GLU A 74 5.93 -20.89 7.17
CA GLU A 74 6.94 -21.28 8.16
C GLU A 74 7.96 -22.27 7.54
N THR A 75 7.51 -23.16 6.65
CA THR A 75 8.44 -24.05 5.93
C THR A 75 9.34 -23.31 4.93
N ALA A 76 8.83 -22.27 4.27
CA ALA A 76 9.63 -21.41 3.41
C ALA A 76 10.70 -20.64 4.21
N LEU A 77 10.38 -20.21 5.44
CA LEU A 77 11.33 -19.60 6.37
C LEU A 77 12.57 -20.47 6.61
N ILE A 78 12.38 -21.78 6.80
CA ILE A 78 13.49 -22.71 7.03
C ILE A 78 14.44 -22.71 5.83
N LYS A 79 13.90 -22.68 4.60
CA LYS A 79 14.69 -22.61 3.37
C LYS A 79 15.45 -21.28 3.27
N ASP A 80 14.79 -20.18 3.54
CA ASP A 80 15.39 -18.84 3.51
C ASP A 80 16.45 -18.64 4.60
N LEU A 81 16.24 -19.16 5.81
CA LEU A 81 17.25 -19.18 6.86
C LEU A 81 18.49 -19.97 6.42
N SER A 82 18.31 -21.12 5.78
CA SER A 82 19.39 -21.93 5.24
C SER A 82 20.20 -21.20 4.15
N LEU A 83 19.54 -20.47 3.26
CA LEU A 83 20.17 -19.66 2.22
C LEU A 83 20.88 -18.43 2.80
N ASN A 84 20.28 -17.76 3.77
CA ASN A 84 20.88 -16.60 4.46
C ASN A 84 22.09 -16.96 5.33
N LEU A 85 22.20 -18.21 5.78
CA LEU A 85 23.39 -18.71 6.51
C LEU A 85 24.55 -19.04 5.56
N LYS A 86 24.28 -19.33 4.28
CA LYS A 86 25.28 -19.77 3.29
C LYS A 86 25.76 -18.67 2.34
N SER A 87 24.96 -17.67 2.07
CA SER A 87 25.29 -16.62 1.10
C SER A 87 24.83 -15.27 1.63
N GLY A 88 25.70 -14.26 1.63
CA GLY A 88 25.35 -12.91 2.06
C GLY A 88 23.99 -12.42 1.54
N LEU A 89 23.54 -11.26 2.00
CA LEU A 89 22.27 -10.63 1.69
C LEU A 89 21.88 -10.71 0.19
N GLN A 90 21.12 -11.74 -0.18
CA GLN A 90 20.64 -11.98 -1.54
C GLN A 90 19.14 -12.25 -1.52
N GLY A 91 18.45 -11.94 -2.60
CA GLY A 91 17.04 -12.28 -2.75
C GLY A 91 16.25 -11.31 -3.61
N GLU A 92 14.95 -11.54 -3.70
CA GLU A 92 14.00 -10.67 -4.38
C GLU A 92 13.05 -10.07 -3.35
N LEU A 93 12.81 -8.75 -3.42
CA LEU A 93 11.82 -8.05 -2.62
C LEU A 93 10.81 -7.38 -3.57
N LYS A 94 9.55 -7.79 -3.44
CA LYS A 94 8.43 -7.23 -4.21
C LYS A 94 7.75 -6.15 -3.39
N ILE A 95 7.82 -4.92 -3.87
CA ILE A 95 7.35 -3.74 -3.18
C ILE A 95 6.14 -3.18 -3.90
N GLY A 96 5.04 -2.97 -3.18
CA GLY A 96 3.95 -2.12 -3.62
C GLY A 96 4.11 -0.72 -3.04
N ILE A 97 3.70 0.31 -3.77
CA ILE A 97 3.73 1.68 -3.28
C ILE A 97 2.52 2.45 -3.81
N ILE A 98 1.95 3.32 -2.97
CA ILE A 98 0.82 4.15 -3.40
C ILE A 98 1.28 5.23 -4.40
N PRO A 99 0.46 5.57 -5.42
CA PRO A 99 0.82 6.53 -6.47
C PRO A 99 1.12 7.94 -5.94
N THR A 100 0.48 8.33 -4.83
CA THR A 100 0.71 9.64 -4.19
C THR A 100 2.04 9.74 -3.44
N LEU A 101 2.84 8.67 -3.45
CA LEU A 101 4.13 8.60 -2.77
C LEU A 101 5.27 8.18 -3.71
N ALA A 102 4.99 7.27 -4.64
CA ALA A 102 6.01 6.66 -5.51
C ALA A 102 6.90 7.66 -6.25
N PRO A 103 6.39 8.68 -6.97
CA PRO A 103 7.20 9.60 -7.74
C PRO A 103 8.15 10.45 -6.88
N TYR A 104 7.82 10.63 -5.61
CA TYR A 104 8.52 11.52 -4.69
C TYR A 104 9.47 10.78 -3.74
N LEU A 105 9.09 9.58 -3.30
CA LEU A 105 9.87 8.80 -2.34
C LEU A 105 10.94 7.94 -3.03
N LEU A 106 10.59 7.26 -4.13
CA LEU A 106 11.52 6.34 -4.80
C LEU A 106 12.85 7.01 -5.19
N PRO A 107 12.87 8.24 -5.76
CA PRO A 107 14.12 8.91 -6.10
C PRO A 107 15.03 9.19 -4.92
N LEU A 108 14.49 9.28 -3.70
CA LEU A 108 15.25 9.66 -2.50
C LEU A 108 16.12 8.51 -1.97
N PHE A 109 15.76 7.25 -2.22
CA PHE A 109 16.47 6.11 -1.63
C PHE A 109 16.88 5.02 -2.63
N LEU A 110 16.21 4.91 -3.77
CA LEU A 110 16.33 3.76 -4.67
C LEU A 110 17.77 3.58 -5.20
N GLN A 111 18.41 4.66 -5.63
CA GLN A 111 19.80 4.59 -6.12
C GLN A 111 20.77 4.14 -5.04
N SER A 112 20.63 4.67 -3.82
CA SER A 112 21.44 4.26 -2.66
C SER A 112 21.23 2.79 -2.34
N PHE A 113 19.98 2.33 -2.32
CA PHE A 113 19.65 0.95 -2.06
C PHE A 113 20.30 0.01 -3.10
N LEU A 114 20.14 0.27 -4.38
CA LEU A 114 20.71 -0.57 -5.45
C LEU A 114 22.24 -0.60 -5.42
N LYS A 115 22.87 0.52 -5.07
CA LYS A 115 24.34 0.60 -4.92
C LYS A 115 24.84 -0.19 -3.70
N ASN A 116 24.14 -0.08 -2.56
CA ASN A 116 24.57 -0.69 -1.30
C ASN A 116 24.25 -2.19 -1.27
N TYR A 117 23.23 -2.66 -2.00
CA TYR A 117 22.76 -4.04 -1.98
C TYR A 117 22.58 -4.62 -3.39
N PRO A 118 23.66 -4.74 -4.19
CA PRO A 118 23.58 -5.14 -5.61
C PRO A 118 23.06 -6.55 -5.85
N SER A 119 23.10 -7.41 -4.82
CA SER A 119 22.59 -8.79 -4.88
C SER A 119 21.11 -8.91 -4.51
N ILE A 120 20.43 -7.81 -4.17
CA ILE A 120 19.01 -7.78 -3.88
C ILE A 120 18.25 -7.25 -5.10
N LYS A 121 17.36 -8.06 -5.64
CA LYS A 121 16.48 -7.67 -6.73
C LYS A 121 15.22 -7.00 -6.20
N LEU A 122 14.95 -5.78 -6.61
CA LEU A 122 13.70 -5.10 -6.29
C LEU A 122 12.72 -5.24 -7.47
N LYS A 123 11.46 -5.55 -7.15
CA LYS A 123 10.31 -5.42 -8.05
C LYS A 123 9.34 -4.43 -7.41
N ILE A 124 9.12 -3.30 -8.08
CA ILE A 124 8.28 -2.22 -7.55
C ILE A 124 7.08 -2.05 -8.46
N GLN A 125 5.89 -1.88 -7.86
CA GLN A 125 4.66 -1.58 -8.59
C GLN A 125 3.83 -0.53 -7.85
N GLU A 126 3.20 0.35 -8.60
CA GLU A 126 2.30 1.37 -8.08
C GLU A 126 0.86 0.89 -8.15
N GLN A 127 0.14 0.99 -7.03
CA GLN A 127 -1.25 0.55 -6.93
C GLN A 127 -1.96 1.33 -5.81
N THR A 128 -3.28 1.42 -5.89
CA THR A 128 -4.10 2.01 -4.81
C THR A 128 -4.00 1.20 -3.52
N THR A 129 -4.36 1.81 -2.39
CA THR A 129 -4.30 1.17 -1.06
C THR A 129 -5.02 -0.17 -1.05
N ASP A 130 -6.25 -0.25 -1.53
CA ASP A 130 -7.06 -1.48 -1.52
C ASP A 130 -6.42 -2.59 -2.36
N GLN A 131 -5.88 -2.24 -3.54
CA GLN A 131 -5.19 -3.19 -4.40
C GLN A 131 -3.92 -3.73 -3.74
N LEU A 132 -3.15 -2.87 -3.05
CA LEU A 132 -1.95 -3.29 -2.32
C LEU A 132 -2.29 -4.23 -1.17
N LEU A 133 -3.35 -3.98 -0.40
CA LEU A 133 -3.81 -4.85 0.67
C LEU A 133 -4.23 -6.23 0.15
N LEU A 134 -4.95 -6.28 -0.97
CA LEU A 134 -5.29 -7.53 -1.65
C LEU A 134 -4.05 -8.29 -2.15
N GLN A 135 -3.04 -7.57 -2.66
CA GLN A 135 -1.80 -8.19 -3.12
C GLN A 135 -0.92 -8.69 -1.98
N LEU A 136 -0.88 -7.98 -0.84
CA LEU A 136 -0.22 -8.45 0.38
C LEU A 136 -0.87 -9.73 0.90
N SER A 137 -2.20 -9.76 1.01
CA SER A 137 -2.96 -10.93 1.49
C SER A 137 -2.81 -12.14 0.58
N SER A 138 -2.65 -11.92 -0.74
CA SER A 138 -2.44 -12.98 -1.74
C SER A 138 -0.96 -13.26 -2.02
N GLU A 139 -0.04 -12.69 -1.25
CA GLU A 139 1.42 -12.88 -1.35
C GLU A 139 2.02 -12.53 -2.73
N LYS A 140 1.33 -11.70 -3.52
CA LYS A 140 1.85 -11.20 -4.80
C LYS A 140 2.94 -10.15 -4.59
N ILE A 141 2.86 -9.39 -3.50
CA ILE A 141 3.90 -8.49 -3.02
C ILE A 141 4.32 -8.87 -1.59
N ASP A 142 5.54 -8.51 -1.24
CA ASP A 142 6.16 -8.79 0.05
C ASP A 142 5.87 -7.68 1.08
N VAL A 143 5.90 -6.43 0.63
CA VAL A 143 5.72 -5.24 1.46
C VAL A 143 5.04 -4.15 0.65
N ALA A 144 4.23 -3.33 1.30
CA ALA A 144 3.68 -2.12 0.72
C ALA A 144 4.18 -0.87 1.48
N ILE A 145 4.43 0.23 0.74
CA ILE A 145 4.74 1.55 1.30
C ILE A 145 3.51 2.41 1.09
N MET A 146 2.83 2.75 2.18
CA MET A 146 1.54 3.43 2.11
C MET A 146 1.24 4.26 3.35
N ALA A 147 0.15 5.02 3.31
CA ALA A 147 -0.35 5.72 4.48
C ALA A 147 -0.98 4.74 5.48
N THR A 148 -0.86 5.04 6.76
CA THR A 148 -1.40 4.30 7.92
C THR A 148 -2.02 5.30 8.91
N PRO A 149 -2.81 4.86 9.92
CA PRO A 149 -3.12 3.48 10.30
C PRO A 149 -4.21 2.84 9.44
N LEU A 150 -4.13 1.52 9.24
CA LEU A 150 -5.12 0.73 8.48
C LEU A 150 -6.25 0.20 9.37
N ASN A 151 -6.00 0.10 10.67
CA ASN A 151 -6.93 -0.51 11.64
C ASN A 151 -7.34 -1.97 11.33
N ASP A 152 -6.48 -2.72 10.62
CA ASP A 152 -6.70 -4.13 10.27
C ASP A 152 -5.59 -5.01 10.87
N LYS A 153 -5.99 -5.93 11.77
CA LYS A 153 -5.08 -6.84 12.51
C LYS A 153 -4.35 -7.86 11.62
N ASN A 154 -4.76 -8.02 10.37
CA ASN A 154 -4.08 -8.90 9.42
C ASN A 154 -2.78 -8.32 8.90
N PHE A 155 -2.57 -7.04 9.07
CA PHE A 155 -1.37 -6.35 8.60
C PHE A 155 -0.52 -5.88 9.77
N LYS A 156 0.80 -5.92 9.58
CA LYS A 156 1.77 -5.32 10.48
C LYS A 156 2.26 -4.03 9.86
N GLU A 157 2.14 -2.97 10.61
CA GLU A 157 2.59 -1.63 10.24
C GLU A 157 3.91 -1.33 10.94
N ARG A 158 4.90 -0.90 10.17
CA ARG A 158 6.20 -0.44 10.68
C ARG A 158 6.36 1.01 10.24
N HIS A 159 6.14 1.91 11.17
CA HIS A 159 6.22 3.35 10.94
C HIS A 159 7.56 3.75 10.30
N LEU A 160 7.54 4.61 9.28
CA LEU A 160 8.71 5.18 8.63
C LEU A 160 8.90 6.65 9.02
N PHE A 161 7.93 7.48 8.70
CA PHE A 161 7.96 8.93 8.96
C PHE A 161 6.56 9.52 8.93
N TYR A 162 6.45 10.72 9.49
CA TYR A 162 5.26 11.58 9.33
C TYR A 162 5.54 12.62 8.25
N GLU A 163 4.57 12.88 7.40
CA GLU A 163 4.65 13.82 6.29
C GLU A 163 3.55 14.88 6.44
N GLU A 164 3.95 16.18 6.44
CA GLU A 164 3.02 17.29 6.56
C GLU A 164 2.13 17.41 5.30
N PHE A 165 0.88 17.79 5.52
CA PHE A 165 0.04 18.29 4.44
C PHE A 165 0.32 19.78 4.19
N LYS A 166 0.31 20.15 2.91
CA LYS A 166 0.38 21.53 2.43
C LYS A 166 -0.88 21.84 1.62
N VAL A 167 -1.24 23.10 1.56
CA VAL A 167 -2.34 23.56 0.71
C VAL A 167 -1.78 24.25 -0.50
N PHE A 168 -2.15 23.80 -1.69
CA PHE A 168 -1.88 24.51 -2.93
C PHE A 168 -3.12 25.35 -3.27
N VAL A 169 -2.87 26.64 -3.51
CA VAL A 169 -3.91 27.65 -3.74
C VAL A 169 -3.66 28.28 -5.10
N SER A 170 -4.66 28.36 -5.97
CA SER A 170 -4.54 29.03 -7.27
C SER A 170 -4.19 30.50 -7.15
N SER A 171 -3.66 31.11 -8.22
CA SER A 171 -3.19 32.49 -8.26
C SER A 171 -4.26 33.52 -7.91
N THR A 172 -5.54 33.20 -8.13
CA THR A 172 -6.68 34.11 -7.97
C THR A 172 -7.38 33.98 -6.62
N ASP A 173 -7.09 32.93 -5.85
CA ASP A 173 -7.78 32.69 -4.58
C ASP A 173 -7.32 33.64 -3.47
N LYS A 174 -8.29 34.11 -2.66
CA LYS A 174 -8.05 35.01 -1.51
C LYS A 174 -7.07 34.46 -0.47
N ASN A 175 -7.02 33.15 -0.31
CA ASN A 175 -6.15 32.50 0.64
C ASN A 175 -4.67 32.60 0.26
N LEU A 176 -4.35 32.99 -0.97
CA LEU A 176 -2.98 33.25 -1.41
C LEU A 176 -2.27 34.36 -0.58
N LYS A 177 -3.02 35.24 0.02
CA LYS A 177 -2.50 36.33 0.88
C LYS A 177 -2.20 35.87 2.32
N LYS A 178 -2.72 34.71 2.74
CA LYS A 178 -2.52 34.17 4.09
C LYS A 178 -1.18 33.44 4.18
N LYS A 179 -0.49 33.54 5.30
CA LYS A 179 0.74 32.79 5.59
C LYS A 179 0.44 31.36 6.03
N TYR A 180 -0.64 31.19 6.79
CA TYR A 180 -1.13 29.90 7.32
C TYR A 180 -2.61 29.78 7.05
N LEU A 181 -3.08 28.55 6.91
CA LEU A 181 -4.47 28.22 6.75
C LEU A 181 -4.93 27.31 7.89
N LEU A 182 -6.19 27.44 8.23
CA LEU A 182 -6.92 26.47 9.05
C LEU A 182 -7.74 25.55 8.11
N PRO A 183 -8.12 24.33 8.53
CA PRO A 183 -9.03 23.48 7.75
C PRO A 183 -10.32 24.21 7.34
N GLU A 184 -10.86 25.04 8.22
CA GLU A 184 -12.09 25.83 7.99
C GLU A 184 -11.92 26.96 6.94
N ASP A 185 -10.70 27.34 6.61
CA ASP A 185 -10.41 28.30 5.55
C ASP A 185 -10.58 27.71 4.14
N ILE A 186 -10.66 26.38 4.04
CA ILE A 186 -10.77 25.65 2.78
C ILE A 186 -12.22 25.61 2.32
N ASP A 187 -12.52 26.33 1.23
CA ASP A 187 -13.83 26.27 0.60
C ASP A 187 -13.99 24.95 -0.16
N ILE A 188 -14.90 24.10 0.31
CA ILE A 188 -15.21 22.79 -0.31
C ILE A 188 -15.61 22.93 -1.78
N ASN A 189 -16.29 24.02 -2.16
CA ASN A 189 -16.74 24.22 -3.53
C ASN A 189 -15.57 24.56 -4.49
N LYS A 190 -14.38 24.79 -3.94
CA LYS A 190 -13.14 25.06 -4.69
C LYS A 190 -12.10 23.96 -4.49
N LEU A 191 -12.42 22.94 -3.66
CA LEU A 191 -11.48 21.88 -3.33
C LEU A 191 -11.47 20.82 -4.43
N TRP A 192 -10.32 20.66 -5.07
CA TRP A 192 -10.05 19.60 -6.04
C TRP A 192 -9.37 18.43 -5.33
N LEU A 193 -9.82 17.20 -5.63
CA LEU A 193 -9.39 15.98 -4.98
C LEU A 193 -8.95 14.95 -6.03
N LEU A 194 -8.13 13.98 -5.61
CA LEU A 194 -7.83 12.79 -6.39
C LEU A 194 -9.08 11.90 -6.53
N GLU A 195 -9.04 10.98 -7.48
CA GLU A 195 -10.09 9.95 -7.67
C GLU A 195 -10.26 9.06 -6.45
N GLU A 196 -11.37 8.33 -6.42
CA GLU A 196 -11.64 7.35 -5.36
C GLU A 196 -10.58 6.23 -5.34
N GLY A 197 -10.37 5.64 -4.13
CA GLY A 197 -9.33 4.61 -3.91
C GLY A 197 -7.95 5.18 -3.52
N HIS A 198 -7.74 6.49 -3.63
CA HIS A 198 -6.55 7.13 -3.09
C HIS A 198 -6.77 7.57 -1.64
N CYS A 199 -5.96 7.06 -0.71
CA CYS A 199 -6.01 7.44 0.72
C CYS A 199 -5.87 8.96 0.93
N LEU A 200 -5.14 9.66 0.07
CA LEU A 200 -5.01 11.12 0.12
C LEU A 200 -6.36 11.84 -0.04
N ARG A 201 -7.29 11.30 -0.85
CA ARG A 201 -8.65 11.85 -0.97
C ARG A 201 -9.39 11.76 0.36
N SER A 202 -9.43 10.56 0.95
CA SER A 202 -10.08 10.35 2.25
C SER A 202 -9.47 11.22 3.34
N GLN A 203 -8.14 11.31 3.38
CA GLN A 203 -7.41 12.16 4.33
C GLN A 203 -7.74 13.64 4.16
N ALA A 204 -7.81 14.14 2.92
CA ALA A 204 -8.19 15.53 2.66
C ALA A 204 -9.63 15.84 3.09
N LEU A 205 -10.56 14.90 2.86
CA LEU A 205 -11.95 15.02 3.31
C LEU A 205 -12.06 14.98 4.84
N ASN A 206 -11.33 14.04 5.49
CA ASN A 206 -11.31 13.92 6.95
C ASN A 206 -10.74 15.18 7.61
N LEU A 207 -9.65 15.72 7.05
CA LEU A 207 -9.00 16.93 7.54
C LEU A 207 -9.97 18.14 7.57
N CYS A 208 -10.78 18.26 6.54
CA CYS A 208 -11.72 19.37 6.42
C CYS A 208 -13.09 19.10 7.08
N GLU A 209 -13.28 17.95 7.78
CA GLU A 209 -14.57 17.50 8.35
C GLU A 209 -15.73 17.47 7.33
N LEU A 210 -15.41 17.26 6.06
CA LEU A 210 -16.33 17.45 4.93
C LEU A 210 -17.17 16.22 4.60
N GLN A 211 -17.05 15.12 5.35
CA GLN A 211 -17.83 13.89 5.10
C GLN A 211 -19.35 14.09 5.20
N LYS A 212 -19.81 15.18 5.82
CA LYS A 212 -21.24 15.45 6.04
C LYS A 212 -21.87 16.45 5.05
N GLN A 213 -21.06 17.12 4.24
CA GLN A 213 -21.56 18.09 3.25
C GLN A 213 -21.37 17.52 1.85
N GLN A 214 -22.46 17.39 1.11
CA GLN A 214 -22.39 17.12 -0.33
C GLN A 214 -21.68 18.30 -0.98
N ALA A 215 -20.46 18.08 -1.48
CA ALA A 215 -19.79 19.03 -2.33
C ALA A 215 -20.72 19.36 -3.51
N ARG A 216 -20.92 20.65 -3.81
CA ARG A 216 -21.61 21.04 -5.05
C ARG A 216 -20.80 20.50 -6.22
N ALA A 217 -21.44 19.77 -7.12
CA ALA A 217 -20.77 19.27 -8.31
C ALA A 217 -20.14 20.44 -9.07
N HIS A 218 -18.84 20.38 -9.30
CA HIS A 218 -18.21 21.25 -10.28
C HIS A 218 -18.84 21.00 -11.65
N ASN A 219 -18.88 22.00 -12.52
CA ASN A 219 -19.29 21.80 -13.92
C ASN A 219 -18.32 20.89 -14.70
N LEU A 220 -17.17 20.57 -14.11
CA LEU A 220 -16.18 19.62 -14.59
C LEU A 220 -16.01 18.51 -13.55
N ASP A 221 -16.37 17.31 -13.95
CA ASP A 221 -16.03 16.08 -13.23
C ASP A 221 -14.73 15.53 -13.82
N TYR A 222 -13.66 15.52 -13.03
CA TYR A 222 -12.34 15.09 -13.47
C TYR A 222 -11.71 14.19 -12.46
N GLU A 223 -11.57 12.92 -12.83
CA GLU A 223 -10.91 11.89 -12.04
C GLU A 223 -9.44 11.77 -12.43
N THR A 224 -8.55 11.85 -11.47
CA THR A 224 -7.10 11.68 -11.68
C THR A 224 -6.44 11.04 -10.46
N GLY A 225 -5.52 10.10 -10.71
CA GLY A 225 -4.63 9.53 -9.71
C GLY A 225 -3.31 10.31 -9.56
N SER A 226 -3.08 11.35 -10.38
CA SER A 226 -1.81 12.10 -10.43
C SER A 226 -1.92 13.45 -9.73
N ILE A 227 -1.02 13.69 -8.75
CA ILE A 227 -0.93 14.97 -8.06
C ILE A 227 -0.52 16.09 -9.04
N GLU A 228 0.34 15.81 -10.01
CA GLU A 228 0.76 16.80 -11.02
C GLU A 228 -0.41 17.26 -11.87
N SER A 229 -1.28 16.34 -12.31
CA SER A 229 -2.50 16.66 -13.04
C SER A 229 -3.48 17.46 -12.18
N LEU A 230 -3.65 17.03 -10.92
CA LEU A 230 -4.50 17.70 -9.94
C LEU A 230 -4.09 19.15 -9.73
N LEU A 231 -2.77 19.43 -9.57
CA LEU A 231 -2.24 20.77 -9.41
C LEU A 231 -2.54 21.69 -10.61
N LYS A 232 -2.38 21.17 -11.83
CA LYS A 232 -2.65 21.93 -13.06
C LYS A 232 -4.14 22.28 -13.18
N ILE A 233 -5.01 21.30 -12.93
CA ILE A 233 -6.46 21.52 -12.96
C ILE A 233 -6.91 22.50 -11.88
N THR A 234 -6.34 22.37 -10.66
CA THR A 234 -6.60 23.31 -9.55
C THR A 234 -6.24 24.74 -9.93
N GLU A 235 -5.10 24.95 -10.58
CA GLU A 235 -4.66 26.28 -11.03
C GLU A 235 -5.58 26.85 -12.10
N MET A 236 -5.96 26.02 -13.10
CA MET A 236 -6.82 26.46 -14.20
C MET A 236 -8.24 26.83 -13.77
N ASN A 237 -8.74 26.21 -12.70
CA ASN A 237 -10.12 26.38 -12.22
C ASN A 237 -10.21 27.23 -10.94
N GLU A 238 -9.21 28.02 -10.65
CA GLU A 238 -9.21 28.93 -9.50
C GLU A 238 -9.46 28.24 -8.15
N GLY A 239 -8.96 26.98 -8.06
CA GLY A 239 -9.27 26.08 -6.97
C GLY A 239 -8.21 26.04 -5.85
N ILE A 240 -8.43 25.08 -4.98
CA ILE A 240 -7.55 24.72 -3.85
C ILE A 240 -7.37 23.21 -3.89
N THR A 241 -6.19 22.71 -3.51
CA THR A 241 -6.00 21.29 -3.24
C THR A 241 -5.02 21.05 -2.10
N ILE A 242 -5.08 19.85 -1.52
CA ILE A 242 -4.19 19.43 -0.43
C ILE A 242 -3.16 18.45 -1.02
N VAL A 243 -1.89 18.73 -0.76
CA VAL A 243 -0.77 17.92 -1.27
C VAL A 243 0.18 17.52 -0.15
N PRO A 244 0.81 16.35 -0.22
CA PRO A 244 1.82 15.93 0.74
C PRO A 244 3.13 16.69 0.52
N GLU A 245 3.91 16.87 1.59
CA GLU A 245 5.14 17.67 1.58
C GLU A 245 6.17 17.17 0.56
N LEU A 246 6.39 15.85 0.45
CA LEU A 246 7.34 15.29 -0.50
C LEU A 246 7.01 15.64 -1.95
N ALA A 247 5.73 15.75 -2.30
CA ALA A 247 5.31 16.17 -3.63
C ALA A 247 5.74 17.60 -3.98
N THR A 248 6.03 18.42 -2.97
CA THR A 248 6.40 19.84 -3.17
C THR A 248 7.91 20.08 -3.32
N LEU A 249 8.74 19.05 -3.12
CA LEU A 249 10.20 19.18 -3.12
C LEU A 249 10.73 19.74 -4.45
N ASN A 250 10.16 19.30 -5.56
CA ASN A 250 10.60 19.68 -6.90
C ASN A 250 9.77 20.80 -7.54
N PHE A 251 8.96 21.51 -6.76
CA PHE A 251 8.17 22.62 -7.27
C PHE A 251 9.08 23.76 -7.74
N ASN A 252 8.76 24.34 -8.89
CA ASN A 252 9.37 25.56 -9.35
C ASN A 252 8.92 26.75 -8.48
N THR A 253 9.54 27.90 -8.65
CA THR A 253 9.27 29.12 -7.87
C THR A 253 7.78 29.50 -7.89
N SER A 254 7.17 29.47 -9.09
CA SER A 254 5.74 29.83 -9.25
C SER A 254 4.80 28.93 -8.44
N PHE A 255 5.08 27.62 -8.39
CA PHE A 255 4.26 26.67 -7.58
C PHE A 255 4.55 26.81 -6.09
N ARG A 256 5.82 27.06 -5.69
CA ARG A 256 6.17 27.27 -4.28
C ARG A 256 5.49 28.50 -3.68
N GLU A 257 5.36 29.58 -4.43
CA GLU A 257 4.66 30.79 -3.99
C GLU A 257 3.16 30.56 -3.71
N LYS A 258 2.58 29.51 -4.28
CA LYS A 258 1.18 29.11 -4.10
C LYS A 258 0.96 28.11 -2.97
N LEU A 259 2.03 27.63 -2.33
CA LEU A 259 1.93 26.73 -1.19
C LEU A 259 1.65 27.50 0.10
N ARG A 260 0.76 26.95 0.91
CA ARG A 260 0.48 27.42 2.27
C ARG A 260 0.61 26.28 3.26
N ASN A 261 1.10 26.60 4.44
CA ASN A 261 1.18 25.67 5.55
C ASN A 261 -0.11 25.72 6.36
N PHE A 262 -0.44 24.62 7.00
CA PHE A 262 -1.46 24.64 8.04
C PHE A 262 -0.91 25.28 9.32
N LYS A 263 -1.82 25.91 10.09
CA LYS A 263 -1.53 26.39 11.44
C LYS A 263 -1.39 25.18 12.37
N PRO A 264 -0.44 25.19 13.34
CA PRO A 264 -0.36 24.12 14.34
C PRO A 264 -1.68 23.95 15.16
N PRO A 265 -2.05 22.69 15.53
CA PRO A 265 -1.31 21.46 15.24
C PRO A 265 -1.33 21.11 13.75
N VAL A 266 -0.12 20.88 13.18
CA VAL A 266 0.00 20.66 11.72
C VAL A 266 -0.55 19.28 11.37
N PRO A 267 -1.49 19.16 10.41
CA PRO A 267 -1.96 17.88 9.95
C PRO A 267 -0.86 17.13 9.20
N VAL A 268 -0.70 15.85 9.56
CA VAL A 268 0.30 14.96 8.97
C VAL A 268 -0.36 13.64 8.57
N ARG A 269 0.21 12.96 7.58
CA ARG A 269 -0.06 11.55 7.31
C ARG A 269 1.10 10.70 7.83
N GLU A 270 0.77 9.57 8.37
CA GLU A 270 1.75 8.55 8.73
C GLU A 270 2.08 7.70 7.51
N ILE A 271 3.36 7.47 7.23
CA ILE A 271 3.83 6.57 6.18
C ILE A 271 4.53 5.39 6.82
N SER A 272 4.13 4.19 6.40
CA SER A 272 4.65 2.94 6.97
C SER A 272 5.00 1.91 5.91
N LEU A 273 5.87 0.96 6.30
CA LEU A 273 5.99 -0.33 5.65
C LEU A 273 4.89 -1.23 6.19
N VAL A 274 4.07 -1.74 5.29
CA VAL A 274 2.97 -2.65 5.63
C VAL A 274 3.27 -4.03 5.09
N THR A 275 3.20 -5.04 5.94
CA THR A 275 3.38 -6.44 5.57
C THR A 275 2.18 -7.26 6.03
N TYR A 276 1.91 -8.37 5.35
CA TYR A 276 0.95 -9.32 5.88
C TYR A 276 1.50 -9.97 7.14
N ARG A 277 0.63 -10.34 8.09
CA ARG A 277 0.98 -10.83 9.45
C ARG A 277 2.09 -11.89 9.54
N HIS A 278 2.30 -12.66 8.50
CA HIS A 278 3.29 -13.74 8.41
C HIS A 278 4.49 -13.41 7.51
N PHE A 279 4.95 -12.18 7.52
CA PHE A 279 6.09 -11.76 6.71
C PHE A 279 7.41 -12.44 7.14
N ILE A 280 8.23 -12.86 6.16
CA ILE A 280 9.43 -13.71 6.39
C ILE A 280 10.77 -13.01 6.11
N LYS A 281 10.80 -12.01 5.24
CA LYS A 281 12.05 -11.39 4.77
C LYS A 281 12.49 -10.21 5.66
N GLU A 282 12.50 -10.40 6.99
CA GLU A 282 12.74 -9.33 7.98
C GLU A 282 14.04 -8.57 7.72
N LYS A 283 15.15 -9.25 7.39
CA LYS A 283 16.43 -8.58 7.07
C LYS A 283 16.33 -7.66 5.87
N LEU A 284 15.63 -8.07 4.80
CA LEU A 284 15.44 -7.24 3.62
C LEU A 284 14.56 -6.03 3.94
N LEU A 285 13.55 -6.22 4.81
CA LEU A 285 12.69 -5.15 5.28
C LEU A 285 13.45 -4.12 6.10
N GLU A 286 14.33 -4.56 7.01
CA GLU A 286 15.19 -3.68 7.82
C GLU A 286 16.13 -2.84 6.94
N LEU A 287 16.69 -3.44 5.88
CA LEU A 287 17.53 -2.72 4.93
C LEU A 287 16.72 -1.68 4.14
N LEU A 288 15.53 -2.05 3.69
CA LEU A 288 14.62 -1.14 3.00
C LEU A 288 14.23 0.03 3.91
N GLU A 289 13.81 -0.25 5.15
CA GLU A 289 13.49 0.75 6.15
C GLU A 289 14.65 1.73 6.37
N LYS A 290 15.86 1.20 6.58
CA LYS A 290 17.07 1.98 6.81
C LYS A 290 17.33 2.96 5.66
N GLU A 291 17.31 2.48 4.41
CA GLU A 291 17.59 3.32 3.24
C GLU A 291 16.49 4.38 3.03
N ILE A 292 15.22 4.01 3.23
CA ILE A 292 14.12 4.99 3.15
C ILE A 292 14.29 6.08 4.21
N ARG A 293 14.51 5.72 5.48
CA ARG A 293 14.70 6.69 6.56
C ARG A 293 15.88 7.62 6.31
N LEU A 294 17.00 7.08 5.79
CA LEU A 294 18.17 7.90 5.42
C LEU A 294 17.84 8.83 4.26
N GLY A 295 17.12 8.37 3.25
CA GLY A 295 16.74 9.16 2.09
C GLY A 295 15.80 10.32 2.41
N VAL A 296 14.84 10.11 3.32
CA VAL A 296 13.85 11.15 3.67
C VAL A 296 14.34 12.13 4.74
N LYS A 297 15.31 11.73 5.55
CA LYS A 297 15.82 12.53 6.69
C LYS A 297 16.16 14.00 6.36
N PRO A 298 16.74 14.33 5.19
CA PRO A 298 17.04 15.72 4.84
C PRO A 298 15.81 16.59 4.59
N PHE A 299 14.65 15.98 4.29
CA PHE A 299 13.47 16.65 3.79
C PHE A 299 12.30 16.66 4.78
N ILE A 300 12.22 15.64 5.62
CA ILE A 300 11.14 15.46 6.59
C ILE A 300 11.64 15.76 7.99
N HIS A 301 11.06 16.80 8.60
CA HIS A 301 11.36 17.20 9.97
C HIS A 301 10.12 17.10 10.82
N HIS A 302 10.06 16.08 11.68
CA HIS A 302 8.93 15.91 12.59
C HIS A 302 8.82 17.08 13.55
N LYS A 303 7.70 17.81 13.52
CA LYS A 303 7.36 18.84 14.49
C LYS A 303 6.57 18.21 15.65
N LYS A 304 6.92 18.62 16.88
CA LYS A 304 6.26 18.11 18.11
C LYS A 304 4.74 18.37 18.16
N ASP A 305 4.26 19.33 17.40
CA ASP A 305 2.87 19.81 17.43
C ASP A 305 2.17 19.42 16.10
N SER A 306 1.93 18.13 15.94
CA SER A 306 1.30 17.57 14.74
C SER A 306 0.11 16.68 15.11
N HIS A 307 -0.88 16.63 14.20
CA HIS A 307 -2.07 15.79 14.29
C HIS A 307 -2.11 14.80 13.12
N VAL A 308 -2.16 13.50 13.43
CA VAL A 308 -2.21 12.44 12.41
C VAL A 308 -3.62 12.33 11.84
N ILE A 309 -3.74 12.46 10.54
CA ILE A 309 -5.01 12.29 9.82
C ILE A 309 -5.13 10.83 9.37
N GLY A 310 -6.14 10.14 9.87
CA GLY A 310 -6.46 8.76 9.47
C GLY A 310 -6.91 8.65 8.00
N ILE A 311 -6.86 7.43 7.49
CA ILE A 311 -7.30 7.07 6.14
C ILE A 311 -8.82 6.95 6.07
#